data_b64834d3c299933901c45ab5f5f3902f
#
_entry.id   b64834d3c299933901c45ab5f5f3902f
#
_cell.length_a   1.000
_cell.length_b   1.000
_cell.length_c   1.000
_cell.angle_alpha   90.00
_cell.angle_beta   90.00
_cell.angle_gamma   90.00
#
_symmetry.space_group_name_H-M   'P 1'
#
loop_
_entity.id
_entity.type
_entity.pdbx_description
1 polymer ?
#
loop_
_entity_poly.entity_id
_entity_poly.type
_entity_poly.pdbx_seq_one_letter_code
_entity_poly.pdbx_strand_id
1 'polypeptide(L)'
;MSLTEIIKRVYHIFVRELVIMWRHPIYGFCTIVFPVLVMAFFTTLMNEGEPVEMPVGVVDQDNTHVSRAMIRQLDAFQTTHVEGHYANMNDAREAIQQNKIYAFLLIPKGTTDELLNSEQPKISFYYSNVTLVAGSLLFRDLKTVSTLGSAAVGSAKLSALGKTSKEIRTFLQPINIDLHMVGNPWANYNIYLS
;
A
#
# COMPACT_ATOMS: atom_id res chain seq x y z
N MET A 1 45.92 -31.27 -13.95
CA MET A 1 45.99 -29.88 -14.43
C MET A 1 46.15 -29.00 -13.22
N SER A 2 47.25 -28.30 -13.09
CA SER A 2 47.57 -27.51 -11.90
C SER A 2 46.64 -26.28 -11.82
N LEU A 3 46.24 -25.90 -10.63
CA LEU A 3 45.37 -24.71 -10.37
C LEU A 3 45.99 -23.44 -10.99
N THR A 4 47.30 -23.33 -10.98
CA THR A 4 48.07 -22.24 -11.58
C THR A 4 47.95 -22.16 -13.10
N GLU A 5 47.84 -23.30 -13.78
CA GLU A 5 47.63 -23.36 -15.24
C GLU A 5 46.22 -22.88 -15.60
N ILE A 6 45.21 -23.20 -14.80
CA ILE A 6 43.86 -22.77 -14.99
C ILE A 6 43.78 -21.25 -14.82
N ILE A 7 44.37 -20.70 -13.77
CA ILE A 7 44.37 -19.25 -13.50
C ILE A 7 45.05 -18.48 -14.64
N LYS A 8 46.19 -18.95 -15.13
CA LYS A 8 46.87 -18.31 -16.28
C LYS A 8 46.04 -18.32 -17.54
N ARG A 9 45.33 -19.43 -17.84
CA ARG A 9 44.44 -19.51 -19.02
C ARG A 9 43.26 -18.55 -18.89
N VAL A 10 42.64 -18.51 -17.71
CA VAL A 10 41.52 -17.59 -17.45
C VAL A 10 42.00 -16.14 -17.59
N TYR A 11 43.17 -15.80 -17.05
CA TYR A 11 43.70 -14.45 -17.19
C TYR A 11 43.99 -14.07 -18.65
N HIS A 12 44.57 -14.95 -19.44
CA HIS A 12 44.82 -14.70 -20.87
C HIS A 12 43.54 -14.53 -21.67
N ILE A 13 42.49 -15.32 -21.38
CA ILE A 13 41.17 -15.18 -22.01
C ILE A 13 40.58 -13.84 -21.63
N PHE A 14 40.61 -13.48 -20.35
CA PHE A 14 40.06 -12.22 -19.85
C PHE A 14 40.73 -11.00 -20.51
N VAL A 15 42.04 -10.97 -20.59
CA VAL A 15 42.82 -9.87 -21.25
C VAL A 15 42.46 -9.79 -22.73
N ARG A 16 42.38 -10.93 -23.41
CA ARG A 16 42.01 -11.00 -24.82
C ARG A 16 40.61 -10.42 -25.05
N GLU A 17 39.63 -10.82 -24.26
CA GLU A 17 38.24 -10.33 -24.38
C GLU A 17 38.16 -8.82 -24.06
N LEU A 18 38.93 -8.34 -23.09
CA LEU A 18 39.05 -6.91 -22.79
C LEU A 18 39.58 -6.10 -23.98
N VAL A 19 40.64 -6.60 -24.64
CA VAL A 19 41.22 -5.94 -25.81
C VAL A 19 40.23 -5.94 -27.00
N ILE A 20 39.50 -7.03 -27.22
CA ILE A 20 38.48 -7.12 -28.25
C ILE A 20 37.36 -6.13 -27.97
N MET A 21 36.92 -6.02 -26.71
CA MET A 21 35.87 -5.08 -26.28
C MET A 21 36.28 -3.62 -26.54
N TRP A 22 37.54 -3.26 -26.30
CA TRP A 22 38.04 -1.90 -26.57
C TRP A 22 38.25 -1.60 -28.06
N ARG A 23 38.52 -2.62 -28.87
CA ARG A 23 38.68 -2.46 -30.33
C ARG A 23 37.36 -2.33 -31.08
N HIS A 24 36.28 -2.82 -30.49
CA HIS A 24 34.94 -2.74 -31.08
C HIS A 24 34.03 -1.84 -30.21
N PRO A 25 33.78 -0.60 -30.62
CA PRO A 25 33.03 0.37 -29.80
C PRO A 25 31.62 -0.09 -29.45
N ILE A 26 31.02 -0.94 -30.30
CA ILE A 26 29.69 -1.51 -30.05
C ILE A 26 29.65 -2.41 -28.81
N TYR A 27 30.67 -3.25 -28.63
CA TYR A 27 30.74 -4.13 -27.44
C TYR A 27 30.96 -3.32 -26.16
N GLY A 28 31.86 -2.30 -26.21
CA GLY A 28 32.08 -1.40 -25.09
C GLY A 28 30.80 -0.62 -24.71
N PHE A 29 30.07 -0.15 -25.70
CA PHE A 29 28.80 0.53 -25.50
C PHE A 29 27.76 -0.39 -24.86
N CYS A 30 27.54 -1.59 -25.43
CA CYS A 30 26.55 -2.52 -24.91
C CYS A 30 26.88 -3.06 -23.50
N THR A 31 28.17 -3.19 -23.18
CA THR A 31 28.58 -3.79 -21.90
C THR A 31 28.65 -2.77 -20.76
N ILE A 32 28.99 -1.52 -21.04
CA ILE A 32 29.21 -0.49 -20.02
C ILE A 32 28.17 0.60 -20.10
N VAL A 33 28.02 1.24 -21.27
CA VAL A 33 27.18 2.42 -21.41
C VAL A 33 25.70 2.06 -21.33
N PHE A 34 25.29 1.00 -22.01
CA PHE A 34 23.87 0.59 -22.03
C PHE A 34 23.36 0.18 -20.64
N PRO A 35 24.03 -0.67 -19.82
CA PRO A 35 23.59 -0.95 -18.46
C PRO A 35 23.53 0.28 -17.56
N VAL A 36 24.51 1.18 -17.66
CA VAL A 36 24.51 2.44 -16.91
C VAL A 36 23.33 3.32 -17.31
N LEU A 37 23.04 3.40 -18.61
CA LEU A 37 21.92 4.16 -19.16
C LEU A 37 20.57 3.58 -18.71
N VAL A 38 20.43 2.26 -18.74
CA VAL A 38 19.26 1.54 -18.25
C VAL A 38 19.07 1.77 -16.74
N MET A 39 20.17 1.68 -15.98
CA MET A 39 20.13 1.92 -14.54
C MET A 39 19.75 3.37 -14.22
N ALA A 40 20.33 4.34 -14.91
CA ALA A 40 19.98 5.76 -14.77
C ALA A 40 18.52 6.02 -15.16
N PHE A 41 18.04 5.41 -16.24
CA PHE A 41 16.67 5.51 -16.68
C PHE A 41 15.70 4.97 -15.63
N PHE A 42 15.91 3.77 -15.12
CA PHE A 42 15.06 3.21 -14.08
C PHE A 42 15.15 3.98 -12.77
N THR A 43 16.33 4.47 -12.40
CA THR A 43 16.49 5.31 -11.20
C THR A 43 15.71 6.61 -11.35
N THR A 44 15.76 7.25 -12.52
CA THR A 44 15.00 8.49 -12.79
C THR A 44 13.51 8.21 -12.80
N LEU A 45 13.07 7.11 -13.43
CA LEU A 45 11.66 6.72 -13.49
C LEU A 45 11.11 6.40 -12.09
N MET A 46 11.93 5.76 -11.24
CA MET A 46 11.56 5.42 -9.86
C MET A 46 11.72 6.58 -8.89
N ASN A 47 12.39 7.66 -9.29
CA ASN A 47 12.61 8.83 -8.43
C ASN A 47 11.33 9.68 -8.23
N GLU A 48 10.31 9.48 -9.08
CA GLU A 48 8.98 10.07 -8.85
C GLU A 48 8.21 9.37 -7.73
N GLY A 49 8.79 8.33 -7.15
CA GLY A 49 8.37 7.75 -5.89
C GLY A 49 7.09 6.93 -5.94
N GLU A 50 6.66 6.54 -4.76
CA GLU A 50 5.32 5.97 -4.54
C GLU A 50 4.27 7.07 -4.85
N PRO A 51 3.10 6.70 -5.39
CA PRO A 51 2.03 7.68 -5.60
C PRO A 51 1.70 8.35 -4.26
N VAL A 52 1.78 9.67 -4.24
CA VAL A 52 1.48 10.52 -3.08
C VAL A 52 0.11 11.18 -3.27
N GLU A 53 -0.53 11.54 -2.15
CA GLU A 53 -1.80 12.29 -2.17
C GLU A 53 -2.90 11.64 -3.01
N MET A 54 -3.02 10.32 -2.94
CA MET A 54 -4.11 9.63 -3.65
C MET A 54 -5.47 10.04 -3.09
N PRO A 55 -6.41 10.54 -3.92
CA PRO A 55 -7.72 10.97 -3.46
C PRO A 55 -8.56 9.77 -2.96
N VAL A 56 -8.95 9.85 -1.70
CA VAL A 56 -9.77 8.85 -1.00
C VAL A 56 -11.04 9.53 -0.48
N GLY A 57 -12.17 8.85 -0.66
CA GLY A 57 -13.43 9.27 -0.08
C GLY A 57 -13.66 8.67 1.31
N VAL A 58 -14.52 9.31 2.09
CA VAL A 58 -14.94 8.79 3.40
C VAL A 58 -16.46 8.83 3.50
N VAL A 59 -17.04 7.72 3.94
CA VAL A 59 -18.45 7.59 4.32
C VAL A 59 -18.49 7.30 5.81
N ASP A 60 -18.61 8.34 6.64
CA ASP A 60 -18.67 8.22 8.09
C ASP A 60 -20.14 8.22 8.55
N GLN A 61 -20.65 7.05 8.93
CA GLN A 61 -21.99 6.87 9.48
C GLN A 61 -22.01 6.92 11.01
N ASP A 62 -20.84 6.78 11.65
CA ASP A 62 -20.71 6.81 13.11
C ASP A 62 -20.69 8.24 13.66
N ASN A 63 -20.05 9.13 12.92
CA ASN A 63 -19.99 10.59 13.17
C ASN A 63 -19.56 10.97 14.58
N THR A 64 -18.65 10.19 15.18
CA THR A 64 -18.12 10.40 16.52
C THR A 64 -16.78 11.13 16.51
N HIS A 65 -16.26 11.45 17.70
CA HIS A 65 -14.90 12.00 17.81
C HIS A 65 -13.82 10.97 17.45
N VAL A 66 -14.12 9.67 17.64
CA VAL A 66 -13.20 8.57 17.31
C VAL A 66 -13.12 8.39 15.81
N SER A 67 -14.28 8.33 15.10
CA SER A 67 -14.30 8.22 13.64
C SER A 67 -13.58 9.38 12.98
N ARG A 68 -13.82 10.62 13.45
CA ARG A 68 -13.13 11.81 12.95
C ARG A 68 -11.62 11.80 13.24
N ALA A 69 -11.19 11.23 14.37
CA ALA A 69 -9.76 11.08 14.65
C ALA A 69 -9.10 10.07 13.69
N MET A 70 -9.78 8.97 13.37
CA MET A 70 -9.32 7.99 12.38
C MET A 70 -9.19 8.60 10.99
N ILE A 71 -10.18 9.39 10.58
CA ILE A 71 -10.17 10.08 9.27
C ILE A 71 -9.00 11.06 9.19
N ARG A 72 -8.76 11.86 10.24
CA ARG A 72 -7.61 12.78 10.29
C ARG A 72 -6.27 12.03 10.24
N GLN A 73 -6.19 10.86 10.88
CA GLN A 73 -4.99 10.04 10.80
C GLN A 73 -4.78 9.46 9.39
N LEU A 74 -5.87 9.08 8.72
CA LEU A 74 -5.80 8.61 7.33
C LEU A 74 -5.32 9.73 6.40
N ASP A 75 -5.82 10.94 6.55
CA ASP A 75 -5.44 12.13 5.78
C ASP A 75 -4.00 12.59 6.07
N ALA A 76 -3.45 12.23 7.22
CA ALA A 76 -2.08 12.57 7.60
C ALA A 76 -1.01 11.66 6.94
N PHE A 77 -1.40 10.60 6.25
CA PHE A 77 -0.44 9.77 5.51
C PHE A 77 -0.06 10.44 4.20
N GLN A 78 1.20 10.34 3.84
CA GLN A 78 1.74 10.92 2.62
C GLN A 78 1.13 10.32 1.34
N THR A 79 0.65 9.08 1.41
CA THR A 79 0.05 8.36 0.29
C THR A 79 -1.43 8.65 0.10
N THR A 80 -2.14 9.15 1.12
CA THR A 80 -3.58 9.36 1.11
C THR A 80 -3.92 10.82 1.28
N HIS A 81 -4.90 11.28 0.50
CA HIS A 81 -5.55 12.58 0.68
C HIS A 81 -7.06 12.38 0.73
N VAL A 82 -7.71 12.88 1.78
CA VAL A 82 -9.17 12.79 1.92
C VAL A 82 -9.81 13.88 1.07
N GLU A 83 -10.18 13.53 -0.17
CA GLU A 83 -10.80 14.46 -1.13
C GLU A 83 -12.21 14.86 -0.73
N GLY A 84 -12.99 13.95 -0.11
CA GLY A 84 -14.37 14.27 0.21
C GLY A 84 -15.05 13.33 1.21
N HIS A 85 -16.04 13.92 1.89
CA HIS A 85 -16.98 13.18 2.73
C HIS A 85 -18.27 12.94 1.94
N TYR A 86 -18.66 11.69 1.80
CA TYR A 86 -19.86 11.26 1.09
C TYR A 86 -20.94 10.86 2.08
N ALA A 87 -22.18 11.28 1.81
CA ALA A 87 -23.31 10.96 2.68
C ALA A 87 -23.68 9.47 2.61
N ASN A 88 -23.53 8.86 1.43
CA ASN A 88 -23.95 7.49 1.16
C ASN A 88 -22.86 6.71 0.42
N MET A 89 -22.91 5.38 0.59
CA MET A 89 -22.04 4.47 -0.13
C MET A 89 -22.22 4.54 -1.66
N ASN A 90 -23.43 4.84 -2.14
CA ASN A 90 -23.71 4.93 -3.57
C ASN A 90 -23.01 6.13 -4.20
N ASP A 91 -23.01 7.28 -3.54
CA ASP A 91 -22.35 8.50 -4.00
C ASP A 91 -20.83 8.29 -4.07
N ALA A 92 -20.27 7.60 -3.07
CA ALA A 92 -18.84 7.25 -3.07
C ALA A 92 -18.47 6.24 -4.18
N ARG A 93 -19.35 5.26 -4.45
CA ARG A 93 -19.17 4.32 -5.58
C ARG A 93 -19.22 5.03 -6.92
N GLU A 94 -20.14 5.96 -7.10
CA GLU A 94 -20.23 6.77 -8.30
C GLU A 94 -18.96 7.61 -8.49
N ALA A 95 -18.42 8.19 -7.42
CA ALA A 95 -17.16 8.94 -7.46
C ALA A 95 -15.96 8.06 -7.90
N ILE A 96 -15.92 6.77 -7.46
CA ILE A 96 -14.93 5.81 -7.97
C ILE A 96 -15.13 5.55 -9.46
N GLN A 97 -16.36 5.34 -9.92
CA GLN A 97 -16.65 5.07 -11.33
C GLN A 97 -16.32 6.27 -12.21
N GLN A 98 -16.46 7.48 -11.68
CA GLN A 98 -16.07 8.73 -12.35
C GLN A 98 -14.55 9.02 -12.24
N ASN A 99 -13.76 8.13 -11.64
CA ASN A 99 -12.32 8.30 -11.38
C ASN A 99 -11.97 9.57 -10.57
N LYS A 100 -12.91 10.07 -9.76
CA LYS A 100 -12.65 11.20 -8.84
C LYS A 100 -11.86 10.76 -7.61
N ILE A 101 -12.14 9.55 -7.12
CA ILE A 101 -11.44 8.94 -6.00
C ILE A 101 -11.00 7.52 -6.38
N TYR A 102 -9.90 7.05 -5.83
CA TYR A 102 -9.40 5.68 -6.05
C TYR A 102 -10.00 4.67 -5.09
N ALA A 103 -10.41 5.14 -3.92
CA ALA A 103 -10.97 4.29 -2.88
C ALA A 103 -11.89 5.10 -1.95
N PHE A 104 -12.70 4.41 -1.15
CA PHE A 104 -13.38 5.04 -0.03
C PHE A 104 -13.44 4.13 1.19
N LEU A 105 -13.43 4.77 2.35
CA LEU A 105 -13.56 4.16 3.65
C LEU A 105 -15.02 4.28 4.12
N LEU A 106 -15.64 3.17 4.49
CA LEU A 106 -16.95 3.15 5.13
C LEU A 106 -16.80 2.82 6.62
N ILE A 107 -17.15 3.76 7.47
CA ILE A 107 -17.23 3.60 8.93
C ILE A 107 -18.69 3.41 9.30
N PRO A 108 -19.13 2.20 9.67
CA PRO A 108 -20.52 1.93 10.04
C PRO A 108 -20.94 2.66 11.31
N LYS A 109 -22.23 2.84 11.46
CA LYS A 109 -22.81 3.34 12.70
C LYS A 109 -22.56 2.36 13.85
N GLY A 110 -22.17 2.87 15.02
CA GLY A 110 -21.90 2.06 16.21
C GLY A 110 -20.44 1.57 16.30
N THR A 111 -19.58 1.88 15.33
CA THR A 111 -18.15 1.52 15.34
C THR A 111 -17.47 1.94 16.64
N THR A 112 -17.76 3.14 17.14
CA THR A 112 -17.18 3.63 18.40
C THR A 112 -17.72 2.86 19.60
N ASP A 113 -19.01 2.54 19.63
CA ASP A 113 -19.60 1.78 20.74
C ASP A 113 -19.05 0.36 20.81
N GLU A 114 -18.89 -0.32 19.67
CA GLU A 114 -18.25 -1.62 19.58
C GLU A 114 -16.81 -1.56 20.09
N LEU A 115 -16.03 -0.56 19.67
CA LEU A 115 -14.66 -0.32 20.18
C LEU A 115 -14.63 -0.12 21.71
N LEU A 116 -15.57 0.67 22.23
CA LEU A 116 -15.68 0.93 23.66
C LEU A 116 -16.12 -0.32 24.44
N ASN A 117 -16.91 -1.19 23.85
CA ASN A 117 -17.36 -2.46 24.44
C ASN A 117 -16.34 -3.60 24.30
N SER A 118 -15.16 -3.33 23.73
CA SER A 118 -14.12 -4.34 23.47
C SER A 118 -14.50 -5.35 22.40
N GLU A 119 -15.40 -4.98 21.53
CA GLU A 119 -15.75 -5.71 20.33
C GLU A 119 -14.87 -5.25 19.15
N GLN A 120 -14.82 -6.05 18.10
CA GLN A 120 -14.06 -5.74 16.90
C GLN A 120 -14.99 -5.15 15.83
N PRO A 121 -15.05 -3.82 15.64
CA PRO A 121 -15.85 -3.24 14.60
C PRO A 121 -15.30 -3.62 13.21
N LYS A 122 -16.20 -3.77 12.26
CA LYS A 122 -15.86 -3.99 10.86
C LYS A 122 -15.90 -2.68 10.11
N ILE A 123 -14.75 -2.22 9.67
CA ILE A 123 -14.62 -1.09 8.76
C ILE A 123 -14.41 -1.65 7.36
N SER A 124 -15.20 -1.17 6.40
CA SER A 124 -15.13 -1.63 5.01
C SER A 124 -14.34 -0.66 4.16
N PHE A 125 -13.42 -1.20 3.39
CA PHE A 125 -12.60 -0.43 2.45
C PHE A 125 -12.90 -0.87 1.01
N TYR A 126 -13.37 0.07 0.21
CA TYR A 126 -13.72 -0.13 -1.19
C TYR A 126 -12.69 0.57 -2.07
N TYR A 127 -12.13 -0.13 -3.04
CA TYR A 127 -11.14 0.42 -3.94
C TYR A 127 -11.38 0.04 -5.40
N SER A 128 -10.88 0.87 -6.31
CA SER A 128 -10.99 0.64 -7.75
C SER A 128 -10.02 -0.46 -8.20
N ASN A 129 -10.49 -1.39 -9.01
CA ASN A 129 -9.67 -2.47 -9.59
C ASN A 129 -8.65 -1.97 -10.63
N VAL A 130 -8.79 -0.74 -11.09
CA VAL A 130 -7.92 -0.16 -12.14
C VAL A 130 -6.51 0.10 -11.63
N THR A 131 -6.32 0.27 -10.31
CA THR A 131 -5.04 0.60 -9.69
C THR A 131 -4.71 -0.35 -8.53
N LEU A 132 -4.26 -1.56 -8.88
CA LEU A 132 -3.84 -2.59 -7.90
C LEU A 132 -2.75 -2.08 -6.95
N VAL A 133 -1.81 -1.27 -7.45
CA VAL A 133 -0.71 -0.69 -6.65
C VAL A 133 -1.27 0.32 -5.64
N ALA A 134 -2.12 1.24 -6.08
CA ALA A 134 -2.75 2.22 -5.20
C ALA A 134 -3.60 1.54 -4.12
N GLY A 135 -4.37 0.50 -4.47
CA GLY A 135 -5.17 -0.26 -3.51
C GLY A 135 -4.33 -0.92 -2.42
N SER A 136 -3.17 -1.47 -2.75
CA SER A 136 -2.28 -2.13 -1.77
C SER A 136 -1.61 -1.14 -0.81
N LEU A 137 -1.20 0.02 -1.28
CA LEU A 137 -0.62 1.09 -0.47
C LEU A 137 -1.65 1.68 0.50
N LEU A 138 -2.83 2.02 -0.03
CA LEU A 138 -3.95 2.52 0.77
C LEU A 138 -4.39 1.51 1.85
N PHE A 139 -4.41 0.22 1.52
CA PHE A 139 -4.69 -0.83 2.50
C PHE A 139 -3.65 -0.90 3.63
N ARG A 140 -2.36 -0.78 3.28
CA ARG A 140 -1.28 -0.72 4.28
C ARG A 140 -1.48 0.43 5.26
N ASP A 141 -1.80 1.62 4.74
CA ASP A 141 -1.99 2.82 5.55
C ASP A 141 -3.23 2.70 6.42
N LEU A 142 -4.34 2.22 5.86
CA LEU A 142 -5.55 1.96 6.61
C LEU A 142 -5.35 0.93 7.74
N LYS A 143 -4.59 -0.13 7.46
CA LYS A 143 -4.22 -1.12 8.49
C LYS A 143 -3.42 -0.48 9.62
N THR A 144 -2.53 0.46 9.30
CA THR A 144 -1.74 1.20 10.30
C THR A 144 -2.63 2.13 11.13
N VAL A 145 -3.56 2.89 10.50
CA VAL A 145 -4.55 3.72 11.21
C VAL A 145 -5.41 2.88 12.15
N SER A 146 -5.90 1.75 11.66
CA SER A 146 -6.71 0.81 12.44
C SER A 146 -5.97 0.30 13.68
N THR A 147 -4.69 -0.06 13.52
CA THR A 147 -3.84 -0.53 14.63
C THR A 147 -3.58 0.59 15.64
N LEU A 148 -3.27 1.79 15.17
CA LEU A 148 -3.03 2.96 16.03
C LEU A 148 -4.31 3.40 16.75
N GLY A 149 -5.46 3.41 16.06
CA GLY A 149 -6.76 3.71 16.65
C GLY A 149 -7.12 2.73 17.77
N SER A 150 -6.92 1.43 17.53
CA SER A 150 -7.13 0.39 18.54
C SER A 150 -6.20 0.55 19.75
N ALA A 151 -4.92 0.88 19.52
CA ALA A 151 -3.96 1.11 20.58
C ALA A 151 -4.27 2.38 21.40
N ALA A 152 -4.73 3.45 20.77
CA ALA A 152 -5.11 4.68 21.44
C ALA A 152 -6.32 4.49 22.37
N VAL A 153 -7.36 3.83 21.89
CA VAL A 153 -8.54 3.49 22.71
C VAL A 153 -8.16 2.51 23.82
N GLY A 154 -7.34 1.50 23.50
CA GLY A 154 -6.82 0.52 24.47
C GLY A 154 -6.02 1.18 25.59
N SER A 155 -5.11 2.09 25.29
CA SER A 155 -4.28 2.76 26.28
C SER A 155 -5.11 3.68 27.21
N ALA A 156 -6.10 4.39 26.68
CA ALA A 156 -6.99 5.23 27.46
C ALA A 156 -7.85 4.41 28.44
N LYS A 157 -8.28 3.23 28.06
CA LYS A 157 -9.10 2.33 28.88
C LYS A 157 -8.27 1.53 29.89
N LEU A 158 -7.04 1.14 29.54
CA LEU A 158 -6.09 0.46 30.44
C LEU A 158 -5.71 1.33 31.64
N SER A 159 -5.55 2.64 31.42
CA SER A 159 -5.28 3.59 32.52
C SER A 159 -6.48 3.77 33.46
N ALA A 160 -7.70 3.47 33.00
CA ALA A 160 -8.93 3.68 33.78
C ALA A 160 -9.46 2.45 34.55
N LEU A 161 -9.06 1.22 34.20
CA LEU A 161 -9.84 0.04 34.58
C LEU A 161 -9.10 -1.14 35.22
N GLY A 162 -7.79 -1.17 35.35
CA GLY A 162 -7.07 -2.27 36.04
C GLY A 162 -7.46 -3.69 35.55
N LYS A 163 -7.72 -3.90 34.26
CA LYS A 163 -8.32 -5.10 33.71
C LYS A 163 -7.37 -6.18 33.20
N THR A 164 -7.87 -7.41 33.10
CA THR A 164 -7.19 -8.69 32.85
C THR A 164 -6.57 -8.83 31.44
N SER A 165 -5.47 -9.59 31.34
CA SER A 165 -4.67 -9.82 30.11
C SER A 165 -5.46 -10.31 28.87
N LYS A 166 -6.64 -10.90 29.04
CA LYS A 166 -7.48 -11.39 27.94
C LYS A 166 -8.23 -10.26 27.25
N GLU A 167 -8.71 -9.29 28.02
CA GLU A 167 -9.37 -8.08 27.51
C GLU A 167 -8.36 -7.15 26.84
N ILE A 168 -7.13 -7.12 27.34
CA ILE A 168 -6.01 -6.39 26.72
C ILE A 168 -5.72 -6.91 25.31
N ARG A 169 -5.80 -8.21 25.07
CA ARG A 169 -5.62 -8.79 23.72
C ARG A 169 -6.70 -8.36 22.73
N THR A 170 -7.93 -8.27 23.18
CA THR A 170 -9.05 -7.82 22.32
C THR A 170 -8.89 -6.34 21.96
N PHE A 171 -8.38 -5.53 22.87
CA PHE A 171 -8.08 -4.11 22.61
C PHE A 171 -6.86 -3.89 21.70
N LEU A 172 -5.89 -4.79 21.73
CA LEU A 172 -4.70 -4.70 20.87
C LEU A 172 -4.91 -5.40 19.52
N GLN A 173 -6.06 -6.07 19.31
CA GLN A 173 -6.38 -6.65 18.02
C GLN A 173 -6.76 -5.52 17.05
N PRO A 174 -6.17 -5.50 15.85
CA PRO A 174 -6.50 -4.50 14.87
C PRO A 174 -7.98 -4.60 14.47
N ILE A 175 -8.59 -3.45 14.21
CA ILE A 175 -9.92 -3.35 13.60
C ILE A 175 -9.97 -4.27 12.38
N ASN A 176 -11.03 -5.05 12.26
CA ASN A 176 -11.20 -5.92 11.11
C ASN A 176 -11.56 -5.08 9.88
N ILE A 177 -10.72 -5.13 8.86
CA ILE A 177 -10.93 -4.37 7.62
C ILE A 177 -11.45 -5.34 6.58
N ASP A 178 -12.70 -5.13 6.15
CA ASP A 178 -13.30 -5.83 5.03
C ASP A 178 -12.93 -5.13 3.72
N LEU A 179 -12.24 -5.84 2.84
CA LEU A 179 -11.80 -5.36 1.54
C LEU A 179 -12.85 -5.68 0.48
N HIS A 180 -13.38 -4.64 -0.14
CA HIS A 180 -14.31 -4.77 -1.24
C HIS A 180 -13.75 -4.14 -2.52
N MET A 181 -13.60 -4.97 -3.54
CA MET A 181 -13.20 -4.52 -4.86
C MET A 181 -14.40 -3.92 -5.60
N VAL A 182 -14.31 -2.66 -5.97
CA VAL A 182 -15.34 -1.98 -6.79
C VAL A 182 -14.82 -1.93 -8.22
N GLY A 183 -15.40 -2.76 -9.08
CA GLY A 183 -15.02 -2.83 -10.49
C GLY A 183 -16.00 -3.69 -11.29
N ASN A 184 -15.87 -3.64 -12.61
CA ASN A 184 -16.63 -4.53 -13.50
C ASN A 184 -16.17 -5.98 -13.23
N PRO A 185 -17.03 -6.91 -12.77
CA PRO A 185 -16.66 -8.29 -12.50
C PRO A 185 -16.17 -9.03 -13.75
N TRP A 186 -16.45 -8.50 -14.95
CA TRP A 186 -16.02 -9.04 -16.24
C TRP A 186 -14.61 -8.59 -16.66
N ALA A 187 -13.96 -7.69 -15.94
CA ALA A 187 -12.60 -7.24 -16.22
C ALA A 187 -11.50 -8.10 -15.58
N ASN A 188 -11.84 -9.21 -14.96
CA ASN A 188 -10.87 -10.15 -14.41
C ASN A 188 -10.18 -10.94 -15.55
N TYR A 189 -8.86 -10.81 -15.63
CA TYR A 189 -8.00 -11.56 -16.56
C TYR A 189 -8.21 -13.09 -16.52
N ASN A 190 -8.76 -13.64 -15.44
CA ASN A 190 -9.04 -15.06 -15.30
C ASN A 190 -10.16 -15.58 -16.23
N ILE A 191 -10.97 -14.69 -16.82
CA ILE A 191 -12.03 -15.10 -17.77
C ILE A 191 -11.46 -15.32 -19.19
N TYR A 192 -10.27 -14.79 -19.46
CA TYR A 192 -9.60 -14.98 -20.76
C TYR A 192 -8.71 -16.22 -20.82
N LEU A 193 -8.56 -16.98 -19.72
CA LEU A 193 -7.68 -18.15 -19.62
C LEU A 193 -8.42 -19.46 -19.30
N SER A 194 -9.75 -19.46 -19.31
CA SER A 194 -10.56 -20.67 -19.15
C SER A 194 -11.22 -21.09 -20.45
#